data_41f44a0ed244d768c87dc0dc6cd4a36b
#
_entry.id   41f44a0ed244d768c87dc0dc6cd4a36b
#
_cell.length_a   1.000
_cell.length_b   1.000
_cell.length_c   1.000
_cell.angle_alpha   90.00
_cell.angle_beta   90.00
_cell.angle_gamma   90.00
#
_symmetry.space_group_name_H-M   'P 1'
#
loop_
_entity.id
_entity.type
_entity.pdbx_description
1 polymer ?
#
loop_
_entity_poly.entity_id
_entity_poly.type
_entity_poly.pdbx_seq_one_letter_code
_entity_poly.pdbx_strand_id
1 'polypeptide(L)'
;MDYLLFICCRYSGLEIDICRSEFATLRGTAYSEFKKLLVQSKVIHEHNKSENIITINGNTLSFYGLDNDEKVHGKERDILWVNEINQIKEEVFDQLTPRTRYRIIGDYNPRLGRKHWLDKYIQEFPPIITTYLDNPFLPDIQVQDIESKRDNTYWWSIYGEGKRAAMQGAIFENWELGEFDRTLSYCYGQDFGFNPDPTTLIKVAIDKRKKIIYMHECFYNANQLTTDQIFTLNKNHIERIKDLIVADSA
;
A
#
# COMPACT_ATOMS: atom_id res chain seq x y z
N MET A 1 10.69 -11.02 -13.16
CA MET A 1 10.30 -12.33 -13.75
C MET A 1 11.50 -13.13 -14.20
N ASP A 2 12.41 -12.56 -14.95
CA ASP A 2 13.65 -13.21 -15.39
C ASP A 2 14.45 -13.82 -14.25
N TYR A 3 14.50 -13.14 -13.09
CA TYR A 3 15.13 -13.67 -11.90
C TYR A 3 14.50 -14.99 -11.43
N LEU A 4 13.17 -15.10 -11.39
CA LEU A 4 12.50 -16.34 -11.01
C LEU A 4 12.76 -17.45 -12.02
N LEU A 5 12.71 -17.12 -13.31
CA LEU A 5 13.04 -18.08 -14.36
C LEU A 5 14.50 -18.57 -14.24
N PHE A 6 15.45 -17.66 -13.99
CA PHE A 6 16.85 -18.01 -13.75
C PHE A 6 16.98 -18.96 -12.55
N ILE A 7 16.31 -18.67 -11.43
CA ILE A 7 16.31 -19.53 -10.24
C ILE A 7 15.76 -20.92 -10.58
N CYS A 8 14.65 -21.01 -11.30
CA CYS A 8 14.05 -22.28 -11.70
C CYS A 8 14.97 -23.10 -12.64
N CYS A 9 15.72 -22.44 -13.51
CA CYS A 9 16.69 -23.13 -14.36
C CYS A 9 17.94 -23.60 -13.60
N ARG A 10 18.30 -22.91 -12.50
CA ARG A 10 19.55 -23.20 -11.76
C ARG A 10 19.35 -24.17 -10.61
N TYR A 11 18.15 -24.18 -9.99
CA TYR A 11 17.82 -24.99 -8.83
C TYR A 11 16.58 -25.82 -9.10
N SER A 12 16.32 -26.83 -8.26
CA SER A 12 15.14 -27.68 -8.35
C SER A 12 14.53 -27.93 -6.96
N GLY A 13 13.25 -28.29 -6.92
CA GLY A 13 12.54 -28.65 -5.69
C GLY A 13 12.08 -27.45 -4.85
N LEU A 14 12.04 -26.24 -5.43
CA LEU A 14 11.57 -25.04 -4.75
C LEU A 14 10.06 -24.86 -4.92
N GLU A 15 9.42 -24.41 -3.83
CA GLU A 15 8.05 -23.92 -3.81
C GLU A 15 8.09 -22.38 -3.87
N ILE A 16 7.56 -21.82 -4.95
CA ILE A 16 7.60 -20.37 -5.24
C ILE A 16 6.17 -19.87 -5.34
N ASP A 17 5.80 -18.94 -4.49
CA ASP A 17 4.50 -18.31 -4.52
C ASP A 17 4.58 -16.90 -5.11
N ILE A 18 3.69 -16.60 -6.05
CA ILE A 18 3.52 -15.30 -6.66
C ILE A 18 2.10 -14.83 -6.38
N CYS A 19 1.95 -13.76 -5.63
CA CYS A 19 0.64 -13.29 -5.21
C CYS A 19 0.45 -11.77 -5.40
N ARG A 20 -0.79 -11.34 -5.36
CA ARG A 20 -1.22 -9.95 -5.38
C ARG A 20 -2.53 -9.82 -4.58
N SER A 21 -2.96 -8.60 -4.24
CA SER A 21 -4.24 -8.37 -3.57
C SER A 21 -5.40 -9.11 -4.25
N GLU A 22 -5.49 -9.03 -5.59
CA GLU A 22 -6.55 -9.66 -6.38
C GLU A 22 -5.97 -10.55 -7.48
N PHE A 23 -6.50 -11.79 -7.60
CA PHE A 23 -6.04 -12.72 -8.65
C PHE A 23 -6.38 -12.24 -10.06
N ALA A 24 -7.54 -11.61 -10.27
CA ALA A 24 -7.94 -11.12 -11.58
C ALA A 24 -6.89 -10.17 -12.18
N THR A 25 -6.35 -9.28 -11.36
CA THR A 25 -5.32 -8.33 -11.76
C THR A 25 -3.96 -9.02 -11.96
N LEU A 26 -3.57 -9.95 -11.08
CA LEU A 26 -2.35 -10.75 -11.24
C LEU A 26 -2.37 -11.55 -12.54
N ARG A 27 -3.52 -12.14 -12.86
CA ARG A 27 -3.74 -12.95 -14.08
C ARG A 27 -3.52 -12.14 -15.35
N GLY A 28 -4.00 -10.90 -15.38
CA GLY A 28 -3.85 -9.99 -16.51
C GLY A 28 -2.44 -9.40 -16.68
N THR A 29 -1.67 -9.37 -15.62
CA THR A 29 -0.33 -8.77 -15.56
C THR A 29 0.76 -9.83 -15.40
N ALA A 30 1.34 -9.97 -14.22
CA ALA A 30 2.52 -10.78 -13.94
C ALA A 30 2.39 -12.25 -14.41
N TYR A 31 1.22 -12.89 -14.22
CA TYR A 31 1.02 -14.25 -14.69
C TYR A 31 1.01 -14.35 -16.23
N SER A 32 0.35 -13.40 -16.91
CA SER A 32 0.34 -13.36 -18.38
C SER A 32 1.73 -13.11 -18.96
N GLU A 33 2.48 -12.19 -18.35
CA GLU A 33 3.86 -11.86 -18.78
C GLU A 33 4.82 -13.01 -18.52
N PHE A 34 4.69 -13.71 -17.39
CA PHE A 34 5.52 -14.88 -17.11
C PHE A 34 5.29 -15.99 -18.17
N LYS A 35 4.04 -16.21 -18.61
CA LYS A 35 3.76 -17.15 -19.70
C LYS A 35 4.40 -16.72 -21.03
N LYS A 36 4.37 -15.43 -21.36
CA LYS A 36 5.07 -14.91 -22.55
C LYS A 36 6.57 -15.16 -22.47
N LEU A 37 7.17 -14.91 -21.30
CA LEU A 37 8.59 -15.14 -21.05
C LEU A 37 8.96 -16.62 -21.25
N LEU A 38 8.14 -17.56 -20.77
CA LEU A 38 8.36 -18.99 -20.96
C LEU A 38 8.33 -19.39 -22.44
N VAL A 39 7.41 -18.84 -23.23
CA VAL A 39 7.35 -19.08 -24.67
C VAL A 39 8.59 -18.54 -25.38
N GLN A 40 9.01 -17.32 -25.03
CA GLN A 40 10.18 -16.66 -25.63
C GLN A 40 11.50 -17.38 -25.29
N SER A 41 11.65 -17.81 -24.04
CA SER A 41 12.84 -18.49 -23.55
C SER A 41 12.91 -19.97 -23.91
N LYS A 42 11.82 -20.53 -24.46
CA LYS A 42 11.68 -21.96 -24.86
C LYS A 42 12.00 -22.93 -23.70
N VAL A 43 11.77 -22.49 -22.46
CA VAL A 43 11.98 -23.35 -21.28
C VAL A 43 10.91 -24.42 -21.21
N ILE A 44 11.33 -25.68 -21.03
CA ILE A 44 10.42 -26.81 -20.83
C ILE A 44 9.70 -26.64 -19.51
N HIS A 45 8.38 -26.67 -19.54
CA HIS A 45 7.53 -26.51 -18.37
C HIS A 45 6.20 -27.27 -18.51
N GLU A 46 5.62 -27.58 -17.37
CA GLU A 46 4.24 -28.08 -17.26
C GLU A 46 3.36 -26.94 -16.74
N HIS A 47 2.10 -26.92 -17.20
CA HIS A 47 1.17 -25.86 -16.83
C HIS A 47 -0.20 -26.40 -16.45
N ASN A 48 -0.50 -26.42 -15.15
CA ASN A 48 -1.84 -26.70 -14.64
C ASN A 48 -2.65 -25.38 -14.63
N LYS A 49 -3.50 -25.21 -15.66
CA LYS A 49 -4.29 -23.99 -15.87
C LYS A 49 -5.44 -23.83 -14.87
N SER A 50 -5.96 -24.92 -14.30
CA SER A 50 -7.06 -24.87 -13.33
C SER A 50 -6.60 -24.40 -11.97
N GLU A 51 -5.40 -24.73 -11.59
CA GLU A 51 -4.80 -24.32 -10.30
C GLU A 51 -3.85 -23.12 -10.41
N ASN A 52 -3.58 -22.66 -11.64
CA ASN A 52 -2.61 -21.60 -11.92
C ASN A 52 -1.21 -21.93 -11.43
N ILE A 53 -0.78 -23.17 -11.64
CA ILE A 53 0.53 -23.68 -11.25
C ILE A 53 1.37 -23.93 -12.51
N ILE A 54 2.61 -23.51 -12.46
CA ILE A 54 3.62 -23.78 -13.50
C ILE A 54 4.76 -24.56 -12.85
N THR A 55 5.15 -25.68 -13.46
CA THR A 55 6.29 -26.48 -13.00
C THR A 55 7.45 -26.36 -13.98
N ILE A 56 8.63 -26.01 -13.46
CA ILE A 56 9.88 -25.83 -14.23
C ILE A 56 11.01 -26.52 -13.49
N ASN A 57 11.67 -27.51 -14.12
CA ASN A 57 12.81 -28.21 -13.53
C ASN A 57 12.55 -28.74 -12.10
N GLY A 58 11.33 -29.23 -11.85
CA GLY A 58 10.90 -29.71 -10.52
C GLY A 58 10.61 -28.62 -9.49
N ASN A 59 10.61 -27.34 -9.88
CA ASN A 59 10.13 -26.24 -9.04
C ASN A 59 8.67 -25.96 -9.33
N THR A 60 7.90 -25.64 -8.29
CA THR A 60 6.47 -25.31 -8.38
C THR A 60 6.28 -23.81 -8.22
N LEU A 61 5.70 -23.17 -9.23
CA LEU A 61 5.33 -21.74 -9.19
C LEU A 61 3.81 -21.62 -9.09
N SER A 62 3.29 -21.14 -7.98
CA SER A 62 1.87 -20.97 -7.72
C SER A 62 1.45 -19.50 -7.81
N PHE A 63 0.42 -19.20 -8.63
CA PHE A 63 -0.08 -17.84 -8.84
C PHE A 63 -1.49 -17.71 -8.22
N TYR A 64 -1.68 -16.78 -7.26
CA TYR A 64 -2.97 -16.61 -6.59
C TYR A 64 -3.20 -15.19 -6.09
N GLY A 65 -4.48 -14.87 -5.82
CA GLY A 65 -4.88 -13.64 -5.14
C GLY A 65 -4.94 -13.82 -3.63
N LEU A 66 -4.76 -12.72 -2.90
CA LEU A 66 -4.88 -12.66 -1.44
C LEU A 66 -6.30 -12.25 -1.00
N ASP A 67 -7.23 -12.20 -1.94
CA ASP A 67 -8.66 -11.96 -1.74
C ASP A 67 -9.42 -13.18 -1.19
N ASN A 68 -8.74 -14.33 -1.07
CA ASN A 68 -9.27 -15.56 -0.51
C ASN A 68 -8.38 -16.01 0.67
N ASP A 69 -8.91 -15.87 1.87
CA ASP A 69 -8.20 -16.17 3.13
C ASP A 69 -7.68 -17.62 3.22
N GLU A 70 -8.38 -18.59 2.63
CA GLU A 70 -7.98 -20.01 2.66
C GLU A 70 -6.62 -20.28 1.99
N LYS A 71 -6.25 -19.49 0.98
CA LYS A 71 -4.99 -19.63 0.25
C LYS A 71 -3.80 -19.00 0.96
N VAL A 72 -4.07 -18.06 1.87
CA VAL A 72 -3.03 -17.40 2.68
C VAL A 72 -2.56 -18.31 3.80
N HIS A 73 -3.47 -19.12 4.35
CA HIS A 73 -3.25 -19.96 5.51
C HIS A 73 -2.80 -21.38 5.12
N GLY A 74 -1.61 -21.79 5.48
CA GLY A 74 -1.26 -23.21 5.57
C GLY A 74 -0.16 -23.73 4.67
N LYS A 75 0.26 -23.02 3.59
CA LYS A 75 1.33 -23.50 2.71
C LYS A 75 2.67 -22.85 3.08
N GLU A 76 3.70 -23.67 3.35
CA GLU A 76 5.09 -23.22 3.41
C GLU A 76 5.62 -23.02 1.98
N ARG A 77 6.52 -22.06 1.82
CA ARG A 77 7.17 -21.74 0.55
C ARG A 77 8.64 -21.41 0.75
N ASP A 78 9.39 -21.52 -0.31
CA ASP A 78 10.80 -21.15 -0.35
C ASP A 78 11.01 -19.69 -0.72
N ILE A 79 10.25 -19.24 -1.72
CA ILE A 79 10.30 -17.86 -2.22
C ILE A 79 8.87 -17.32 -2.30
N LEU A 80 8.67 -16.11 -1.83
CA LEU A 80 7.44 -15.34 -1.97
C LEU A 80 7.70 -14.11 -2.83
N TRP A 81 6.91 -13.92 -3.88
CA TRP A 81 6.84 -12.64 -4.59
C TRP A 81 5.45 -12.02 -4.43
N VAL A 82 5.40 -10.86 -3.79
CA VAL A 82 4.18 -10.06 -3.65
C VAL A 82 4.21 -8.93 -4.68
N ASN A 83 3.43 -9.08 -5.74
CA ASN A 83 3.29 -8.06 -6.78
C ASN A 83 2.38 -6.93 -6.28
N GLU A 84 2.83 -5.68 -6.41
CA GLU A 84 2.21 -4.48 -5.86
C GLU A 84 1.96 -4.61 -4.34
N ILE A 85 3.01 -4.90 -3.59
CA ILE A 85 2.98 -5.16 -2.15
C ILE A 85 2.33 -4.02 -1.34
N ASN A 86 2.36 -2.79 -1.85
CA ASN A 86 1.69 -1.63 -1.25
C ASN A 86 0.15 -1.71 -1.26
N GLN A 87 -0.44 -2.64 -2.01
CA GLN A 87 -1.90 -2.83 -2.10
C GLN A 87 -2.44 -3.84 -1.09
N ILE A 88 -1.58 -4.56 -0.37
CA ILE A 88 -2.00 -5.51 0.66
C ILE A 88 -1.93 -4.88 2.04
N LYS A 89 -2.70 -5.43 2.98
CA LYS A 89 -2.66 -5.03 4.39
C LYS A 89 -1.43 -5.63 5.09
N GLU A 90 -0.93 -4.95 6.12
CA GLU A 90 0.18 -5.42 6.95
C GLU A 90 -0.13 -6.78 7.58
N GLU A 91 -1.35 -6.97 8.10
CA GLU A 91 -1.78 -8.21 8.74
C GLU A 91 -1.69 -9.42 7.79
N VAL A 92 -2.00 -9.22 6.50
CA VAL A 92 -1.86 -10.26 5.48
C VAL A 92 -0.39 -10.59 5.24
N PHE A 93 0.45 -9.57 5.15
CA PHE A 93 1.89 -9.76 4.99
C PHE A 93 2.52 -10.49 6.18
N ASP A 94 2.11 -10.14 7.40
CA ASP A 94 2.56 -10.78 8.64
C ASP A 94 2.17 -12.27 8.74
N GLN A 95 1.15 -12.70 8.01
CA GLN A 95 0.78 -14.12 7.90
C GLN A 95 1.61 -14.89 6.86
N LEU A 96 2.08 -14.21 5.82
CA LEU A 96 2.86 -14.80 4.74
C LEU A 96 4.33 -15.00 5.12
N THR A 97 4.90 -14.04 5.86
CA THR A 97 6.34 -13.99 6.17
C THR A 97 6.86 -15.19 6.95
N PRO A 98 6.20 -15.66 8.04
CA PRO A 98 6.70 -16.79 8.84
C PRO A 98 6.73 -18.12 8.10
N ARG A 99 5.99 -18.20 6.97
CA ARG A 99 5.90 -19.40 6.13
C ARG A 99 6.79 -19.35 4.91
N THR A 100 7.66 -18.34 4.81
CA THR A 100 8.61 -18.17 3.71
C THR A 100 10.03 -18.43 4.18
N ARG A 101 10.69 -19.48 3.64
CA ARG A 101 11.96 -19.97 4.17
C ARG A 101 13.18 -19.15 3.76
N TYR A 102 13.25 -18.69 2.50
CA TYR A 102 14.49 -18.12 2.01
C TYR A 102 14.40 -16.66 1.56
N ARG A 103 13.37 -16.28 0.81
CA ARG A 103 13.31 -14.93 0.22
C ARG A 103 11.91 -14.41 0.03
N ILE A 104 11.75 -13.13 0.36
CA ILE A 104 10.56 -12.35 0.05
C ILE A 104 10.95 -11.25 -0.92
N ILE A 105 10.18 -11.11 -1.99
CA ILE A 105 10.33 -10.08 -3.02
C ILE A 105 9.02 -9.28 -3.03
N GLY A 106 9.11 -7.98 -2.88
CA GLY A 106 7.98 -7.07 -3.06
C GLY A 106 8.29 -6.05 -4.15
N ASP A 107 7.38 -5.83 -5.08
CA ASP A 107 7.48 -4.73 -6.01
C ASP A 107 6.33 -3.76 -5.81
N TYR A 108 6.54 -2.49 -6.10
CA TYR A 108 5.51 -1.45 -6.02
C TYR A 108 5.93 -0.18 -6.75
N ASN A 109 4.95 0.57 -7.21
CA ASN A 109 5.17 1.97 -7.55
C ASN A 109 5.11 2.81 -6.27
N PRO A 110 5.97 3.83 -6.07
CA PRO A 110 6.08 4.57 -4.81
C PRO A 110 4.91 5.55 -4.55
N ARG A 111 3.68 5.10 -4.84
CA ARG A 111 2.42 5.75 -4.52
C ARG A 111 2.02 5.47 -3.07
N LEU A 112 2.96 5.71 -2.17
CA LEU A 112 2.73 5.53 -0.74
C LEU A 112 2.30 6.87 -0.14
N GLY A 113 1.27 6.86 0.71
CA GLY A 113 0.92 8.02 1.51
C GLY A 113 2.08 8.46 2.42
N ARG A 114 1.91 9.49 3.25
CA ARG A 114 2.98 9.98 4.15
C ARG A 114 3.47 8.92 5.13
N LYS A 115 2.58 8.02 5.57
CA LYS A 115 2.90 6.84 6.39
C LYS A 115 2.35 5.61 5.71
N HIS A 116 3.17 4.59 5.61
CA HIS A 116 2.77 3.30 5.09
C HIS A 116 3.46 2.20 5.90
N TRP A 117 2.83 1.06 6.08
CA TRP A 117 3.40 -0.06 6.84
C TRP A 117 4.73 -0.57 6.27
N LEU A 118 4.92 -0.42 4.95
CA LEU A 118 6.18 -0.74 4.29
C LEU A 118 7.36 0.14 4.73
N ASP A 119 7.13 1.30 5.34
CA ASP A 119 8.20 2.25 5.67
C ASP A 119 9.27 1.62 6.57
N LYS A 120 8.86 0.76 7.51
CA LYS A 120 9.80 0.03 8.37
C LYS A 120 10.71 -0.92 7.58
N TYR A 121 10.14 -1.61 6.57
CA TYR A 121 10.91 -2.52 5.71
C TYR A 121 11.80 -1.78 4.73
N ILE A 122 11.34 -0.66 4.17
CA ILE A 122 12.13 0.20 3.28
C ILE A 122 13.36 0.79 3.98
N GLN A 123 13.25 1.10 5.28
CA GLN A 123 14.38 1.59 6.09
C GLN A 123 15.42 0.50 6.34
N GLU A 124 14.98 -0.73 6.60
CA GLU A 124 15.86 -1.87 6.85
C GLU A 124 16.44 -2.46 5.57
N PHE A 125 15.64 -2.53 4.51
CA PHE A 125 15.98 -3.08 3.19
C PHE A 125 15.72 -2.03 2.11
N PRO A 126 16.69 -1.17 1.79
CA PRO A 126 16.51 -0.14 0.78
C PRO A 126 16.11 -0.74 -0.57
N PRO A 127 15.08 -0.20 -1.24
CA PRO A 127 14.58 -0.76 -2.48
C PRO A 127 15.56 -0.53 -3.64
N ILE A 128 15.56 -1.45 -4.58
CA ILE A 128 16.18 -1.23 -5.89
C ILE A 128 15.20 -0.38 -6.70
N ILE A 129 15.60 0.83 -7.05
CA ILE A 129 14.79 1.75 -7.85
C ILE A 129 15.14 1.53 -9.32
N THR A 130 14.11 1.29 -10.15
CA THR A 130 14.23 1.21 -11.60
C THR A 130 13.26 2.19 -12.25
N THR A 131 13.68 2.79 -13.34
CA THR A 131 12.91 3.77 -14.12
C THR A 131 12.82 3.31 -15.57
N TYR A 132 12.10 4.06 -16.40
CA TYR A 132 12.05 3.82 -17.84
C TYR A 132 13.43 3.89 -18.51
N LEU A 133 14.40 4.62 -17.93
CA LEU A 133 15.78 4.73 -18.43
C LEU A 133 16.59 3.44 -18.28
N ASP A 134 16.18 2.59 -17.35
CA ASP A 134 16.84 1.30 -17.10
C ASP A 134 16.33 0.19 -18.02
N ASN A 135 15.33 0.47 -18.86
CA ASN A 135 14.77 -0.47 -19.82
C ASN A 135 15.21 -0.16 -21.26
N PRO A 136 16.29 -0.77 -21.76
CA PRO A 136 16.81 -0.50 -23.12
C PRO A 136 15.89 -1.00 -24.25
N PHE A 137 14.84 -1.75 -23.93
CA PHE A 137 13.89 -2.31 -24.89
C PHE A 137 12.59 -1.51 -24.99
N LEU A 138 12.50 -0.37 -24.26
CA LEU A 138 11.31 0.45 -24.29
C LEU A 138 11.20 1.17 -25.66
N PRO A 139 10.06 1.07 -26.37
CA PRO A 139 9.88 1.76 -27.64
C PRO A 139 9.97 3.29 -27.49
N ASP A 140 10.58 3.97 -28.46
CA ASP A 140 10.77 5.43 -28.44
C ASP A 140 9.46 6.20 -28.18
N ILE A 141 8.34 5.75 -28.75
CA ILE A 141 7.05 6.38 -28.54
C ILE A 141 6.60 6.33 -27.06
N GLN A 142 6.95 5.28 -26.33
CA GLN A 142 6.65 5.18 -24.89
C GLN A 142 7.58 6.08 -24.09
N VAL A 143 8.84 6.18 -24.48
CA VAL A 143 9.79 7.13 -23.88
C VAL A 143 9.30 8.55 -24.06
N GLN A 144 8.88 8.93 -25.27
CA GLN A 144 8.32 10.26 -25.56
C GLN A 144 7.04 10.55 -24.75
N ASP A 145 6.16 9.55 -24.60
CA ASP A 145 4.94 9.70 -23.78
C ASP A 145 5.30 9.94 -22.30
N ILE A 146 6.25 9.19 -21.76
CA ILE A 146 6.74 9.38 -20.38
C ILE A 146 7.35 10.78 -20.22
N GLU A 147 8.24 11.16 -21.14
CA GLU A 147 8.95 12.46 -21.13
C GLU A 147 7.98 13.65 -21.24
N SER A 148 6.89 13.50 -21.98
CA SER A 148 5.86 14.54 -22.13
C SER A 148 5.15 14.89 -20.81
N LYS A 149 5.26 14.04 -19.77
CA LYS A 149 4.61 14.22 -18.47
C LYS A 149 5.52 14.88 -17.42
N ARG A 150 6.69 15.39 -17.79
CA ARG A 150 7.65 16.05 -16.87
C ARG A 150 7.04 17.21 -16.09
N ASP A 151 6.12 17.96 -16.68
CA ASP A 151 5.47 19.11 -16.04
C ASP A 151 4.51 18.70 -14.92
N ASN A 152 4.02 17.45 -14.93
CA ASN A 152 3.27 16.89 -13.82
C ASN A 152 4.23 16.36 -12.74
N THR A 153 4.64 17.22 -11.82
CA THR A 153 5.64 16.93 -10.81
C THR A 153 5.31 15.71 -9.95
N TYR A 154 4.02 15.50 -9.62
CA TYR A 154 3.56 14.34 -8.87
C TYR A 154 3.74 13.05 -9.68
N TRP A 155 3.24 13.03 -10.91
CA TRP A 155 3.35 11.88 -11.80
C TRP A 155 4.82 11.57 -12.10
N TRP A 156 5.61 12.62 -12.39
CA TRP A 156 7.02 12.52 -12.72
C TRP A 156 7.85 11.93 -11.57
N SER A 157 7.62 12.40 -10.33
CA SER A 157 8.32 11.83 -9.16
C SER A 157 8.08 10.33 -9.03
N ILE A 158 6.86 9.85 -9.24
CA ILE A 158 6.51 8.44 -9.08
C ILE A 158 6.99 7.59 -10.25
N TYR A 159 6.61 7.96 -11.48
CA TYR A 159 6.78 7.12 -12.65
C TYR A 159 8.02 7.45 -13.48
N GLY A 160 8.49 8.67 -13.44
CA GLY A 160 9.71 9.12 -14.09
C GLY A 160 10.96 8.86 -13.26
N GLU A 161 10.90 9.15 -11.95
CA GLU A 161 12.05 9.09 -11.05
C GLU A 161 12.02 7.94 -10.05
N GLY A 162 10.90 7.21 -9.94
CA GLY A 162 10.73 6.15 -8.95
C GLY A 162 10.77 6.64 -7.50
N LYS A 163 10.44 7.92 -7.27
CA LYS A 163 10.48 8.55 -5.96
C LYS A 163 9.07 8.67 -5.36
N ARG A 164 9.00 8.62 -4.04
CA ARG A 164 7.77 8.93 -3.32
C ARG A 164 7.41 10.39 -3.52
N ALA A 165 6.18 10.66 -3.92
CA ALA A 165 5.66 12.02 -4.06
C ALA A 165 4.59 12.31 -2.99
N ALA A 166 4.47 13.57 -2.60
CA ALA A 166 3.36 14.03 -1.78
C ALA A 166 2.05 13.83 -2.54
N MET A 167 0.96 13.46 -1.84
CA MET A 167 -0.34 13.26 -2.50
C MET A 167 -0.77 14.53 -3.22
N GLN A 168 -1.05 14.42 -4.52
CA GLN A 168 -1.63 15.50 -5.29
C GLN A 168 -3.06 15.76 -4.76
N GLY A 169 -3.36 17.01 -4.43
CA GLY A 169 -4.67 17.37 -3.88
C GLY A 169 -4.75 17.40 -2.34
N ALA A 170 -3.63 17.23 -1.64
CA ALA A 170 -3.60 17.56 -0.21
C ALA A 170 -3.86 19.06 -0.04
N ILE A 171 -5.00 19.41 0.57
CA ILE A 171 -5.37 20.82 0.85
C ILE A 171 -4.35 21.44 1.82
N PHE A 172 -3.84 20.63 2.74
CA PHE A 172 -2.83 21.05 3.71
C PHE A 172 -1.55 20.23 3.50
N GLU A 173 -0.51 20.86 2.97
CA GLU A 173 0.79 20.20 2.73
C GLU A 173 1.79 20.45 3.86
N ASN A 174 1.63 21.57 4.60
CA ASN A 174 2.55 22.04 5.63
C ASN A 174 2.07 21.62 7.02
N TRP A 175 1.99 20.33 7.29
CA TRP A 175 1.70 19.85 8.63
C TRP A 175 2.78 18.89 9.14
N GLU A 176 2.98 18.89 10.44
CA GLU A 176 3.90 18.01 11.13
C GLU A 176 3.24 17.42 12.38
N LEU A 177 3.76 16.30 12.86
CA LEU A 177 3.35 15.74 14.14
C LEU A 177 4.09 16.47 15.25
N GLY A 178 3.34 16.96 16.24
CA GLY A 178 3.90 17.68 17.36
C GLY A 178 2.98 17.63 18.58
N GLU A 179 3.36 18.32 19.63
CA GLU A 179 2.56 18.42 20.84
C GLU A 179 1.48 19.50 20.69
N PHE A 180 0.29 19.22 21.21
CA PHE A 180 -0.79 20.20 21.27
C PHE A 180 -0.50 21.26 22.31
N ASP A 181 -0.47 22.56 21.93
CA ASP A 181 -0.22 23.65 22.85
C ASP A 181 -1.46 23.87 23.75
N ARG A 182 -1.38 23.36 24.97
CA ARG A 182 -2.45 23.43 25.99
C ARG A 182 -2.64 24.83 26.60
N THR A 183 -1.78 25.79 26.29
CA THR A 183 -1.89 27.17 26.80
C THR A 183 -2.84 28.02 25.96
N LEU A 184 -3.17 27.57 24.75
CA LEU A 184 -4.07 28.26 23.83
C LEU A 184 -5.54 27.97 24.13
N SER A 185 -6.38 28.93 23.82
CA SER A 185 -7.84 28.70 23.78
C SER A 185 -8.18 27.72 22.65
N TYR A 186 -9.07 26.79 22.93
CA TYR A 186 -9.42 25.73 22.00
C TYR A 186 -10.95 25.56 21.88
N CYS A 187 -11.36 24.89 20.83
CA CYS A 187 -12.72 24.37 20.64
C CYS A 187 -12.66 22.94 20.09
N TYR A 188 -13.79 22.30 19.96
CA TYR A 188 -13.91 20.99 19.33
C TYR A 188 -14.63 21.12 18.00
N GLY A 189 -14.19 20.34 17.01
CA GLY A 189 -14.88 20.09 15.75
C GLY A 189 -15.47 18.69 15.75
N GLN A 190 -16.76 18.56 15.47
CA GLN A 190 -17.46 17.27 15.39
C GLN A 190 -17.95 17.05 13.96
N ASP A 191 -17.64 15.91 13.39
CA ASP A 191 -18.24 15.43 12.15
C ASP A 191 -19.03 14.15 12.45
N PHE A 192 -20.29 14.13 12.01
CA PHE A 192 -21.21 13.00 12.21
C PHE A 192 -21.24 12.14 10.95
N GLY A 193 -20.47 11.06 10.98
CA GLY A 193 -20.47 10.10 9.88
C GLY A 193 -21.68 9.15 9.90
N PHE A 194 -22.16 8.81 8.71
CA PHE A 194 -23.10 7.73 8.48
C PHE A 194 -22.44 6.70 7.57
N ASN A 195 -22.61 5.42 7.86
CA ASN A 195 -21.91 4.33 7.15
C ASN A 195 -21.87 4.53 5.61
N PRO A 196 -20.70 4.60 4.96
CA PRO A 196 -19.36 4.23 5.48
C PRO A 196 -18.54 5.38 6.11
N ASP A 197 -19.06 6.57 6.20
CA ASP A 197 -18.32 7.73 6.69
C ASP A 197 -18.09 7.69 8.22
N PRO A 198 -16.87 8.01 8.69
CA PRO A 198 -16.54 7.95 10.10
C PRO A 198 -17.10 9.11 10.89
N THR A 199 -17.50 8.86 12.14
CA THR A 199 -17.77 9.93 13.12
C THR A 199 -16.46 10.32 13.79
N THR A 200 -16.16 11.63 13.83
CA THR A 200 -14.89 12.15 14.38
C THR A 200 -15.11 13.27 15.37
N LEU A 201 -14.21 13.39 16.35
CA LEU A 201 -14.08 14.56 17.21
C LEU A 201 -12.62 14.99 17.23
N ILE A 202 -12.37 16.25 16.93
CA ILE A 202 -11.04 16.86 16.98
C ILE A 202 -11.03 18.06 17.93
N LYS A 203 -9.94 18.24 18.65
CA LYS A 203 -9.66 19.45 19.44
C LYS A 203 -8.79 20.37 18.61
N VAL A 204 -9.16 21.64 18.51
CA VAL A 204 -8.48 22.63 17.65
C VAL A 204 -8.11 23.87 18.45
N ALA A 205 -6.88 24.33 18.31
CA ALA A 205 -6.42 25.62 18.81
C ALA A 205 -5.66 26.40 17.73
N ILE A 206 -5.72 27.72 17.76
CA ILE A 206 -5.08 28.58 16.75
C ILE A 206 -4.14 29.55 17.43
N ASP A 207 -2.86 29.48 17.11
CA ASP A 207 -1.87 30.51 17.40
C ASP A 207 -1.82 31.49 16.24
N LYS A 208 -2.53 32.60 16.37
CA LYS A 208 -2.57 33.66 15.34
C LYS A 208 -1.23 34.36 15.13
N ARG A 209 -0.36 34.39 16.15
CA ARG A 209 0.97 35.04 16.05
C ARG A 209 1.92 34.19 15.23
N LYS A 210 1.97 32.91 15.52
CA LYS A 210 2.81 31.94 14.80
C LYS A 210 2.18 31.45 13.48
N LYS A 211 0.89 31.75 13.24
CA LYS A 211 0.11 31.23 12.13
C LYS A 211 0.06 29.70 12.09
N ILE A 212 -0.10 29.08 13.27
CA ILE A 212 -0.15 27.64 13.46
C ILE A 212 -1.55 27.23 13.92
N ILE A 213 -2.09 26.18 13.32
CA ILE A 213 -3.29 25.48 13.77
C ILE A 213 -2.83 24.19 14.43
N TYR A 214 -3.16 24.01 15.71
CA TYR A 214 -2.95 22.77 16.43
C TYR A 214 -4.22 21.93 16.34
N MET A 215 -4.08 20.68 15.95
CA MET A 215 -5.19 19.72 15.88
C MET A 215 -4.82 18.46 16.66
N HIS A 216 -5.74 17.99 17.50
CA HIS A 216 -5.61 16.76 18.25
C HIS A 216 -6.83 15.89 17.97
N GLU A 217 -6.60 14.70 17.44
CA GLU A 217 -7.66 13.72 17.24
C GLU A 217 -8.08 13.14 18.59
N CYS A 218 -9.32 13.44 19.00
CA CYS A 218 -9.91 12.88 20.21
C CYS A 218 -10.40 11.47 19.95
N PHE A 219 -11.18 11.29 18.88
CA PHE A 219 -11.52 9.98 18.35
C PHE A 219 -11.88 10.03 16.86
N TYR A 220 -11.67 8.90 16.22
CA TYR A 220 -12.07 8.59 14.84
C TYR A 220 -12.71 7.21 14.85
N ASN A 221 -13.98 7.12 14.50
CA ASN A 221 -14.71 5.85 14.53
C ASN A 221 -15.43 5.61 13.21
N ALA A 222 -14.98 4.60 12.48
CA ALA A 222 -15.53 4.20 11.18
C ALA A 222 -16.77 3.28 11.31
N ASN A 223 -17.16 2.87 12.52
CA ASN A 223 -18.37 2.10 12.74
C ASN A 223 -19.57 3.04 12.86
N GLN A 224 -20.73 2.55 12.44
CA GLN A 224 -21.97 3.28 12.67
C GLN A 224 -22.24 3.40 14.17
N LEU A 225 -22.32 4.64 14.65
CA LEU A 225 -22.57 4.95 16.06
C LEU A 225 -24.01 5.46 16.25
N THR A 226 -24.63 5.05 17.35
CA THR A 226 -25.88 5.65 17.79
C THR A 226 -25.61 7.00 18.48
N THR A 227 -26.63 7.86 18.56
CA THR A 227 -26.53 9.17 19.24
C THR A 227 -26.03 9.03 20.67
N ASP A 228 -26.50 8.02 21.41
CA ASP A 228 -26.07 7.77 22.80
C ASP A 228 -24.60 7.36 22.90
N GLN A 229 -24.12 6.60 21.93
CA GLN A 229 -22.70 6.22 21.85
C GLN A 229 -21.83 7.43 21.55
N ILE A 230 -22.25 8.29 20.61
CA ILE A 230 -21.54 9.54 20.30
C ILE A 230 -21.53 10.47 21.52
N PHE A 231 -22.67 10.61 22.22
CA PHE A 231 -22.75 11.39 23.46
C PHE A 231 -21.77 10.88 24.52
N THR A 232 -21.70 9.57 24.69
CA THR A 232 -20.79 8.93 25.66
C THR A 232 -19.34 9.17 25.29
N LEU A 233 -18.97 9.02 24.01
CA LEU A 233 -17.62 9.31 23.50
C LEU A 233 -17.26 10.78 23.72
N ASN A 234 -18.13 11.69 23.35
CA ASN A 234 -17.91 13.12 23.54
C ASN A 234 -17.70 13.45 25.03
N LYS A 235 -18.51 12.91 25.93
CA LYS A 235 -18.37 13.11 27.38
C LYS A 235 -17.01 12.61 27.93
N ASN A 236 -16.44 11.58 27.34
CA ASN A 236 -15.13 11.04 27.77
C ASN A 236 -13.94 11.87 27.26
N HIS A 237 -14.11 12.61 26.18
CA HIS A 237 -13.02 13.35 25.52
C HIS A 237 -13.08 14.86 25.72
N ILE A 238 -14.27 15.43 26.01
CA ILE A 238 -14.44 16.86 26.23
C ILE A 238 -14.03 17.19 27.67
N GLU A 239 -13.06 18.11 27.81
CA GLU A 239 -12.46 18.42 29.11
C GLU A 239 -13.39 19.23 30.04
N ARG A 240 -14.25 20.10 29.48
CA ARG A 240 -15.15 20.96 30.22
C ARG A 240 -16.52 20.96 29.60
N ILE A 241 -17.58 20.88 30.44
CA ILE A 241 -18.98 20.86 29.97
C ILE A 241 -19.37 22.11 29.14
N LYS A 242 -18.65 23.21 29.28
CA LYS A 242 -18.91 24.48 28.57
C LYS A 242 -18.01 24.69 27.34
N ASP A 243 -17.16 23.73 27.00
CA ASP A 243 -16.31 23.85 25.80
C ASP A 243 -17.18 23.89 24.55
N LEU A 244 -16.83 24.77 23.63
CA LEU A 244 -17.54 24.93 22.36
C LEU A 244 -17.28 23.72 21.46
N ILE A 245 -18.37 23.14 20.98
CA ILE A 245 -18.34 22.12 19.91
C ILE A 245 -18.95 22.76 18.68
N VAL A 246 -18.22 22.73 17.58
CA VAL A 246 -18.71 23.13 16.26
C VAL A 246 -18.96 21.85 15.49
N ALA A 247 -20.20 21.64 15.08
CA ALA A 247 -20.59 20.50 14.26
C ALA A 247 -21.09 20.97 12.90
N ASP A 248 -20.96 20.12 11.89
CA ASP A 248 -21.58 20.37 10.60
C ASP A 248 -23.11 20.22 10.74
N SER A 249 -23.82 21.09 10.08
CA SER A 249 -25.29 20.97 9.95
C SER A 249 -25.56 20.10 8.72
N ALA A 250 -25.88 18.83 8.93
CA ALA A 250 -26.37 17.95 7.88
C ALA A 250 -27.66 18.50 7.21
#